data_942565eb97600039cfdf981a541594a4
#
_entry.id   942565eb97600039cfdf981a541594a4
#
_cell.length_a   1.000
_cell.length_b   1.000
_cell.length_c   1.000
_cell.angle_alpha   90.00
_cell.angle_beta   90.00
_cell.angle_gamma   90.00
#
_symmetry.space_group_name_H-M   'P 1'
#
loop_
_entity.id
_entity.type
_entity.pdbx_description
1 polymer ?
#
loop_
_entity_poly.entity_id
_entity_poly.type
_entity_poly.pdbx_seq_one_letter_code
_entity_poly.pdbx_strand_id
1 'polypeptide(L)'
;MCSSDLEAYNYTRSGVPLIQPFYYNYMWVYDDVLYRNQYYFGSQLLVCPILDKMDTVMNRTLHRFFIPDGIWYDLITGKKFPGNKKYVSFFKEEDYPVFAHAGSIIPLSNRSDYNNTGIPTDLEIQIFPGVSNTYTLYEDDGVTALYKEGYFLKTSIDYNYLRNNYTVIIRSIEGKSGIVPDRRNYKMVFRNTKQADRFTA
;
A
#
# COMPACT_ATOMS: atom_id res chain seq x y z
N MET A 1 -5.93 -7.70 -7.38
CA MET A 1 -4.95 -8.39 -6.51
C MET A 1 -3.89 -7.40 -6.14
N CYS A 2 -3.69 -7.15 -4.92
CA CYS A 2 -2.76 -6.14 -4.42
C CYS A 2 -2.12 -6.67 -3.13
N SER A 3 -1.49 -5.83 -2.36
CA SER A 3 -0.82 -6.18 -1.11
C SER A 3 -1.67 -6.96 -0.09
N SER A 4 -2.99 -7.00 -0.25
CA SER A 4 -3.92 -7.70 0.66
C SER A 4 -3.69 -9.21 0.77
N ASP A 5 -3.27 -9.87 -0.30
CA ASP A 5 -3.12 -11.33 -0.33
C ASP A 5 -1.95 -11.78 0.55
N LEU A 6 -0.82 -11.05 0.51
CA LEU A 6 0.29 -11.28 1.43
C LEU A 6 -0.14 -11.06 2.89
N GLU A 7 -0.85 -9.98 3.17
CA GLU A 7 -1.27 -9.65 4.52
C GLU A 7 -2.28 -10.68 5.05
N ALA A 8 -3.18 -11.19 4.19
CA ALA A 8 -4.09 -12.27 4.54
C ALA A 8 -3.32 -13.58 4.82
N TYR A 9 -2.32 -13.91 4.00
CA TYR A 9 -1.44 -15.04 4.24
C TYR A 9 -0.67 -14.89 5.57
N ASN A 10 -0.12 -13.71 5.84
CA ASN A 10 0.59 -13.43 7.09
C ASN A 10 -0.33 -13.52 8.30
N TYR A 11 -1.59 -13.07 8.19
CA TYR A 11 -2.59 -13.21 9.25
C TYR A 11 -2.79 -14.68 9.67
N THR A 12 -2.85 -15.60 8.71
CA THR A 12 -3.02 -17.03 9.03
C THR A 12 -1.87 -17.61 9.87
N ARG A 13 -0.71 -16.95 9.88
CA ARG A 13 0.50 -17.39 10.59
C ARG A 13 0.80 -16.61 11.86
N SER A 14 0.54 -15.32 11.85
CA SER A 14 0.89 -14.40 12.94
C SER A 14 -0.29 -14.01 13.82
N GLY A 15 -1.51 -14.16 13.30
CA GLY A 15 -2.73 -13.64 13.94
C GLY A 15 -2.88 -12.12 13.84
N VAL A 16 -1.96 -11.43 13.15
CA VAL A 16 -2.03 -9.96 12.95
C VAL A 16 -3.03 -9.66 11.83
N PRO A 17 -4.16 -8.98 12.11
CA PRO A 17 -5.20 -8.76 11.12
C PRO A 17 -4.77 -7.77 10.03
N LEU A 18 -5.36 -7.93 8.83
CA LEU A 18 -5.16 -7.03 7.70
C LEU A 18 -5.54 -5.57 8.04
N ILE A 19 -6.63 -5.39 8.78
CA ILE A 19 -7.08 -4.09 9.26
C ILE A 19 -6.75 -3.99 10.74
N GLN A 20 -5.91 -3.02 11.09
CA GLN A 20 -5.48 -2.79 12.47
C GLN A 20 -5.92 -1.41 12.93
N PRO A 21 -6.74 -1.32 13.99
CA PRO A 21 -7.11 -0.02 14.55
C PRO A 21 -5.88 0.80 14.89
N PHE A 22 -5.90 2.07 14.52
CA PHE A 22 -4.77 2.98 14.71
C PHE A 22 -4.37 3.12 16.19
N TYR A 23 -5.34 3.03 17.10
CA TYR A 23 -5.11 3.13 18.54
C TYR A 23 -4.31 1.95 19.14
N TYR A 24 -4.07 0.87 18.41
CA TYR A 24 -3.16 -0.18 18.88
C TYR A 24 -1.73 0.34 19.08
N ASN A 25 -1.31 1.25 18.24
CA ASN A 25 0.02 1.88 18.32
C ASN A 25 -0.02 3.27 18.98
N TYR A 26 -1.19 3.92 18.97
CA TYR A 26 -1.40 5.27 19.48
C TYR A 26 -2.61 5.30 20.41
N MET A 27 -2.46 4.81 21.64
CA MET A 27 -3.54 4.63 22.62
C MET A 27 -4.37 5.88 22.85
N TRP A 28 -3.77 7.07 22.83
CA TRP A 28 -4.47 8.35 23.03
C TRP A 28 -5.55 8.62 21.96
N VAL A 29 -5.43 7.98 20.80
CA VAL A 29 -6.39 8.13 19.69
C VAL A 29 -7.73 7.48 20.02
N TYR A 30 -7.75 6.48 20.91
CA TYR A 30 -8.98 5.78 21.28
C TYR A 30 -10.06 6.72 21.83
N ASP A 31 -9.66 7.66 22.67
CA ASP A 31 -10.56 8.63 23.30
C ASP A 31 -10.81 9.87 22.44
N ASP A 32 -10.03 10.06 21.38
CA ASP A 32 -10.17 11.22 20.49
C ASP A 32 -11.08 10.88 19.30
N VAL A 33 -12.31 11.34 19.38
CA VAL A 33 -13.35 11.10 18.37
C VAL A 33 -12.97 11.56 16.96
N LEU A 34 -12.02 12.49 16.84
CA LEU A 34 -11.57 13.02 15.54
C LEU A 34 -10.62 12.06 14.79
N TYR A 35 -9.93 11.18 15.52
CA TYR A 35 -8.88 10.34 14.93
C TYR A 35 -9.07 8.84 15.16
N ARG A 36 -9.97 8.42 16.07
CA ARG A 36 -10.14 7.02 16.49
C ARG A 36 -10.55 6.06 15.38
N ASN A 37 -11.11 6.58 14.29
CA ASN A 37 -11.54 5.76 13.14
C ASN A 37 -10.45 5.53 12.10
N GLN A 38 -9.26 6.09 12.30
CA GLN A 38 -8.12 5.79 11.47
C GLN A 38 -7.67 4.35 11.71
N TYR A 39 -7.13 3.72 10.67
CA TYR A 39 -6.64 2.36 10.76
C TYR A 39 -5.50 2.10 9.78
N TYR A 40 -4.65 1.14 10.11
CA TYR A 40 -3.70 0.59 9.16
C TYR A 40 -4.38 -0.46 8.29
N PHE A 41 -4.08 -0.44 7.00
CA PHE A 41 -4.46 -1.47 6.05
C PHE A 41 -3.18 -2.17 5.58
N GLY A 42 -2.99 -3.40 6.05
CA GLY A 42 -1.73 -4.10 5.91
C GLY A 42 -0.58 -3.38 6.63
N SER A 43 0.61 -3.62 6.14
CA SER A 43 1.86 -3.08 6.70
C SER A 43 2.27 -1.73 6.10
N GLN A 44 1.61 -1.27 5.04
CA GLN A 44 2.10 -0.18 4.20
C GLN A 44 1.21 1.07 4.19
N LEU A 45 -0.06 0.95 4.53
CA LEU A 45 -1.04 2.00 4.34
C LEU A 45 -1.70 2.44 5.66
N LEU A 46 -1.93 3.74 5.77
CA LEU A 46 -2.78 4.37 6.78
C LEU A 46 -4.03 4.92 6.11
N VAL A 47 -5.19 4.53 6.58
CA VAL A 47 -6.49 4.98 6.07
C VAL A 47 -7.14 5.91 7.08
N CYS A 48 -7.60 7.06 6.60
CA CYS A 48 -8.25 8.09 7.42
C CYS A 48 -9.67 8.34 6.87
N PRO A 49 -10.65 7.47 7.18
CA PRO A 49 -11.98 7.55 6.56
C PRO A 49 -12.69 8.84 6.91
N ILE A 50 -13.32 9.46 5.91
CA ILE A 50 -14.12 10.66 6.07
C ILE A 50 -15.52 10.25 6.53
N LEU A 51 -15.86 10.56 7.77
CA LEU A 51 -17.15 10.24 8.37
C LEU A 51 -18.01 11.49 8.66
N ASP A 52 -17.45 12.67 8.43
CA ASP A 52 -18.14 13.93 8.62
C ASP A 52 -19.08 14.21 7.44
N LYS A 53 -20.17 14.92 7.74
CA LYS A 53 -21.14 15.32 6.72
C LYS A 53 -20.53 16.40 5.81
N MET A 54 -20.77 16.25 4.51
CA MET A 54 -20.36 17.22 3.51
C MET A 54 -21.18 18.52 3.63
N ASP A 55 -20.51 19.65 3.57
CA ASP A 55 -21.14 20.97 3.38
C ASP A 55 -21.67 21.07 1.95
N THR A 56 -22.98 21.25 1.82
CA THR A 56 -23.68 21.25 0.53
C THR A 56 -23.45 22.54 -0.27
N VAL A 57 -23.03 23.63 0.38
CA VAL A 57 -22.75 24.92 -0.29
C VAL A 57 -21.33 24.87 -0.88
N MET A 58 -20.36 24.45 -0.10
CA MET A 58 -18.98 24.32 -0.55
C MET A 58 -18.72 23.05 -1.34
N ASN A 59 -19.61 22.07 -1.27
CA ASN A 59 -19.44 20.73 -1.84
C ASN A 59 -18.12 20.07 -1.38
N ARG A 60 -17.85 20.18 -0.08
CA ARG A 60 -16.62 19.69 0.58
C ARG A 60 -16.92 19.23 2.00
N THR A 61 -16.13 18.25 2.45
CA THR A 61 -16.08 17.84 3.85
C THR A 61 -14.82 18.34 4.51
N LEU A 62 -14.93 19.05 5.62
CA LEU A 62 -13.80 19.36 6.47
C LEU A 62 -13.45 18.11 7.28
N HIS A 63 -12.27 17.56 7.05
CA HIS A 63 -11.83 16.36 7.74
C HIS A 63 -10.50 16.57 8.48
N ARG A 64 -10.39 15.95 9.66
CA ARG A 64 -9.21 15.99 10.53
C ARG A 64 -8.59 14.61 10.58
N PHE A 65 -7.26 14.55 10.44
CA PHE A 65 -6.51 13.31 10.53
C PHE A 65 -5.15 13.54 11.16
N PHE A 66 -4.63 12.50 11.78
CA PHE A 66 -3.30 12.48 12.35
C PHE A 66 -2.39 11.59 11.51
N ILE A 67 -1.23 12.11 11.12
CA ILE A 67 -0.18 11.35 10.44
C ILE A 67 0.86 10.97 11.49
N PRO A 68 1.15 9.67 11.70
CA PRO A 68 2.13 9.20 12.67
C PRO A 68 3.56 9.56 12.27
N ASP A 69 4.52 9.26 13.12
CA ASP A 69 5.93 9.61 12.88
C ASP A 69 6.45 9.11 11.52
N GLY A 70 7.45 9.81 10.99
CA GLY A 70 8.04 9.51 9.70
C GLY A 70 7.54 10.40 8.56
N ILE A 71 7.71 9.93 7.35
CA ILE A 71 7.26 10.61 6.12
C ILE A 71 6.20 9.75 5.47
N TRP A 72 5.11 10.38 5.07
CA TRP A 72 3.97 9.74 4.43
C TRP A 72 3.62 10.43 3.13
N TYR A 73 2.97 9.71 2.25
CA TYR A 73 2.55 10.20 0.95
C TYR A 73 1.08 9.87 0.74
N ASP A 74 0.31 10.83 0.30
CA ASP A 74 -1.03 10.56 -0.20
C ASP A 74 -0.96 9.59 -1.37
N LEU A 75 -1.71 8.50 -1.29
CA LEU A 75 -1.66 7.40 -2.25
C LEU A 75 -2.07 7.85 -3.66
N ILE A 76 -3.04 8.75 -3.76
CA ILE A 76 -3.61 9.19 -5.02
C ILE A 76 -2.76 10.27 -5.67
N THR A 77 -2.45 11.33 -4.93
CA THR A 77 -1.76 12.51 -5.46
C THR A 77 -0.23 12.40 -5.40
N GLY A 78 0.31 11.52 -4.55
CA GLY A 78 1.72 11.46 -4.22
C GLY A 78 2.22 12.62 -3.35
N LYS A 79 1.34 13.49 -2.86
CA LYS A 79 1.73 14.62 -2.01
C LYS A 79 2.34 14.12 -0.70
N LYS A 80 3.47 14.74 -0.33
CA LYS A 80 4.23 14.39 0.87
C LYS A 80 3.65 15.04 2.12
N PHE A 81 3.54 14.28 3.20
CA PHE A 81 3.10 14.70 4.51
C PHE A 81 4.16 14.38 5.57
N PRO A 82 4.78 15.37 6.21
CA PRO A 82 5.57 15.14 7.42
C PRO A 82 4.72 14.55 8.53
N GLY A 83 5.28 13.55 9.23
CA GLY A 83 4.59 12.85 10.31
C GLY A 83 4.63 13.58 11.65
N ASN A 84 4.10 12.88 12.66
CA ASN A 84 3.87 13.35 14.02
C ASN A 84 3.06 14.65 14.07
N LYS A 85 1.99 14.72 13.23
CA LYS A 85 1.25 15.96 13.04
C LYS A 85 -0.23 15.71 12.78
N LYS A 86 -1.06 16.57 13.36
CA LYS A 86 -2.50 16.71 13.10
C LYS A 86 -2.70 17.60 11.88
N TYR A 87 -3.54 17.15 10.96
CA TYR A 87 -3.89 17.85 9.74
C TYR A 87 -5.38 18.16 9.67
N VAL A 88 -5.71 19.24 8.98
CA VAL A 88 -7.09 19.60 8.60
C VAL A 88 -7.09 19.89 7.12
N SER A 89 -8.01 19.28 6.38
CA SER A 89 -8.15 19.50 4.94
C SER A 89 -9.59 19.38 4.50
N PHE A 90 -9.86 19.90 3.30
CA PHE A 90 -11.15 19.79 2.64
C PHE A 90 -11.09 18.72 1.56
N PHE A 91 -12.05 17.81 1.57
CA PHE A 91 -12.16 16.69 0.65
C PHE A 91 -13.47 16.77 -0.13
N LYS A 92 -13.45 16.30 -1.35
CA LYS A 92 -14.64 16.06 -2.17
C LYS A 92 -15.24 14.71 -1.83
N GLU A 93 -16.41 14.40 -2.38
CA GLU A 93 -17.10 13.13 -2.19
C GLU A 93 -16.27 11.95 -2.74
N GLU A 94 -15.57 12.17 -3.86
CA GLU A 94 -14.72 11.18 -4.50
C GLU A 94 -13.33 10.99 -3.84
N ASP A 95 -12.95 11.86 -2.90
CA ASP A 95 -11.65 11.79 -2.24
C ASP A 95 -11.69 10.77 -1.08
N TYR A 96 -10.62 10.01 -0.95
CA TYR A 96 -10.40 9.10 0.16
C TYR A 96 -8.95 9.21 0.64
N PRO A 97 -8.74 9.79 1.83
CA PRO A 97 -7.38 9.99 2.35
C PRO A 97 -6.78 8.65 2.80
N VAL A 98 -5.89 8.15 1.96
CA VAL A 98 -5.06 6.97 2.22
C VAL A 98 -3.60 7.38 2.02
N PHE A 99 -2.78 7.03 2.98
CA PHE A 99 -1.37 7.43 3.01
C PHE A 99 -0.46 6.21 3.01
N ALA A 100 0.57 6.24 2.17
CA ALA A 100 1.64 5.25 2.16
C ALA A 100 2.86 5.80 2.91
N HIS A 101 3.48 4.96 3.75
CA HIS A 101 4.72 5.32 4.44
C HIS A 101 5.90 5.45 3.46
N ALA A 102 6.88 6.28 3.79
CA ALA A 102 8.14 6.31 3.04
C ALA A 102 8.80 4.92 3.03
N GLY A 103 9.20 4.45 1.87
CA GLY A 103 9.67 3.09 1.63
C GLY A 103 8.59 2.12 1.21
N SER A 104 7.31 2.49 1.23
CA SER A 104 6.22 1.60 0.81
C SER A 104 6.37 1.18 -0.64
N ILE A 105 6.08 -0.10 -0.87
CA ILE A 105 6.06 -0.76 -2.18
C ILE A 105 4.67 -1.33 -2.37
N ILE A 106 3.87 -0.72 -3.23
CA ILE A 106 2.46 -1.06 -3.41
C ILE A 106 2.25 -1.66 -4.80
N PRO A 107 2.11 -2.99 -4.91
CA PRO A 107 1.73 -3.65 -6.15
C PRO A 107 0.26 -3.41 -6.47
N LEU A 108 -0.02 -2.97 -7.67
CA LEU A 108 -1.35 -2.73 -8.20
C LEU A 108 -1.54 -3.52 -9.49
N SER A 109 -2.73 -4.11 -9.65
CA SER A 109 -3.15 -4.69 -10.91
C SER A 109 -3.87 -3.64 -11.76
N ASN A 110 -3.53 -3.51 -13.02
CA ASN A 110 -4.21 -2.62 -13.97
C ASN A 110 -5.53 -3.21 -14.51
N ARG A 111 -6.06 -4.25 -13.86
CA ARG A 111 -7.31 -4.88 -14.30
C ARG A 111 -8.51 -4.02 -13.96
N SER A 112 -9.37 -3.82 -14.93
CA SER A 112 -10.66 -3.12 -14.82
C SER A 112 -11.83 -4.06 -14.50
N ASP A 113 -11.63 -5.37 -14.63
CA ASP A 113 -12.64 -6.40 -14.39
C ASP A 113 -12.58 -6.85 -12.91
N TYR A 114 -13.40 -6.24 -12.11
CA TYR A 114 -13.46 -6.44 -10.63
C TYR A 114 -13.72 -7.90 -10.21
N ASN A 115 -14.21 -8.74 -11.09
CA ASN A 115 -14.55 -10.15 -10.80
C ASN A 115 -13.46 -11.14 -11.25
N ASN A 116 -12.36 -10.69 -11.82
CA ASN A 116 -11.32 -11.60 -12.28
C ASN A 116 -10.26 -11.79 -11.16
N THR A 117 -10.27 -12.98 -10.55
CA THR A 117 -9.30 -13.38 -9.52
C THR A 117 -8.00 -13.93 -10.10
N GLY A 118 -7.90 -14.07 -11.42
CA GLY A 118 -6.68 -14.58 -12.06
C GLY A 118 -5.46 -13.70 -11.83
N ILE A 119 -4.28 -14.31 -11.82
CA ILE A 119 -3.01 -13.65 -11.62
C ILE A 119 -2.72 -12.68 -12.78
N PRO A 120 -2.42 -11.39 -12.51
CA PRO A 120 -2.22 -10.39 -13.55
C PRO A 120 -0.91 -10.59 -14.31
N THR A 121 -0.93 -10.34 -15.61
CA THR A 121 0.26 -10.28 -16.48
C THR A 121 0.98 -8.94 -16.38
N ASP A 122 0.26 -7.91 -15.99
CA ASP A 122 0.77 -6.54 -15.89
C ASP A 122 0.60 -6.04 -14.45
N LEU A 123 1.70 -5.68 -13.82
CA LEU A 123 1.73 -5.12 -12.48
C LEU A 123 2.35 -3.73 -12.48
N GLU A 124 1.65 -2.78 -11.89
CA GLU A 124 2.22 -1.50 -11.54
C GLU A 124 2.75 -1.57 -10.10
N ILE A 125 4.03 -1.27 -9.91
CA ILE A 125 4.66 -1.20 -8.59
C ILE A 125 4.85 0.26 -8.25
N GLN A 126 4.04 0.78 -7.33
CA GLN A 126 4.21 2.12 -6.81
C GLN A 126 5.19 2.13 -5.65
N ILE A 127 6.21 2.97 -5.73
CA ILE A 127 7.26 3.11 -4.73
C ILE A 127 7.22 4.54 -4.17
N PHE A 128 7.17 4.64 -2.84
CA PHE A 128 7.15 5.90 -2.10
C PHE A 128 8.52 6.14 -1.49
N PRO A 129 9.34 7.05 -2.04
CA PRO A 129 10.75 7.19 -1.68
C PRO A 129 10.99 7.64 -0.25
N GLY A 130 12.23 7.44 0.22
CA GLY A 130 12.74 7.99 1.49
C GLY A 130 13.42 6.98 2.40
N VAL A 131 13.01 5.72 2.36
CA VAL A 131 13.62 4.63 3.15
C VAL A 131 13.70 3.38 2.28
N SER A 132 14.79 2.64 2.38
CA SER A 132 14.92 1.32 1.75
C SER A 132 13.95 0.34 2.39
N ASN A 133 13.37 -0.54 1.59
CA ASN A 133 12.42 -1.53 2.07
C ASN A 133 12.43 -2.78 1.17
N THR A 134 11.93 -3.87 1.70
CA THR A 134 11.65 -5.11 0.97
C THR A 134 10.19 -5.46 1.14
N TYR A 135 9.53 -5.76 0.05
CA TYR A 135 8.16 -6.24 0.04
C TYR A 135 8.11 -7.62 -0.60
N THR A 136 7.33 -8.52 -0.01
CA THR A 136 7.10 -9.86 -0.59
C THR A 136 5.71 -9.88 -1.23
N LEU A 137 5.64 -10.07 -2.52
CA LEU A 137 4.39 -10.35 -3.21
C LEU A 137 4.08 -11.84 -3.08
N TYR A 138 2.91 -12.16 -2.54
CA TYR A 138 2.39 -13.52 -2.43
C TYR A 138 1.30 -13.72 -3.47
N GLU A 139 1.32 -14.85 -4.16
CA GLU A 139 0.35 -15.17 -5.19
C GLU A 139 0.04 -16.67 -5.19
N ASP A 140 -1.24 -17.03 -5.23
CA ASP A 140 -1.76 -18.37 -5.42
C ASP A 140 -2.95 -18.33 -6.39
N ASP A 141 -3.67 -19.41 -6.56
CA ASP A 141 -4.81 -19.47 -7.50
C ASP A 141 -6.05 -18.71 -7.00
N GLY A 142 -6.05 -18.27 -5.73
CA GLY A 142 -7.15 -17.51 -5.11
C GLY A 142 -8.45 -18.29 -4.94
N VAL A 143 -8.48 -19.58 -5.25
CA VAL A 143 -9.71 -20.40 -5.31
C VAL A 143 -9.59 -21.68 -4.49
N THR A 144 -8.46 -22.37 -4.54
CA THR A 144 -8.27 -23.67 -3.90
C THR A 144 -7.40 -23.59 -2.64
N ALA A 145 -7.32 -24.68 -1.90
CA ALA A 145 -6.43 -24.81 -0.76
C ALA A 145 -5.04 -25.39 -1.14
N LEU A 146 -4.69 -25.43 -2.42
CA LEU A 146 -3.43 -25.98 -2.92
C LEU A 146 -2.20 -25.23 -2.42
N TYR A 147 -2.37 -23.98 -1.97
CA TYR A 147 -1.28 -23.24 -1.30
C TYR A 147 -0.73 -23.99 -0.08
N LYS A 148 -1.52 -24.84 0.60
CA LYS A 148 -1.07 -25.68 1.70
C LYS A 148 -0.09 -26.77 1.26
N GLU A 149 -0.12 -27.15 -0.02
CA GLU A 149 0.76 -28.11 -0.66
C GLU A 149 1.92 -27.45 -1.39
N GLY A 150 2.10 -26.14 -1.18
CA GLY A 150 3.16 -25.34 -1.78
C GLY A 150 2.85 -24.78 -3.16
N TYR A 151 1.60 -24.83 -3.63
CA TYR A 151 1.18 -24.21 -4.89
C TYR A 151 0.92 -22.72 -4.68
N PHE A 152 1.96 -21.98 -4.46
CA PHE A 152 2.02 -20.52 -4.38
C PHE A 152 3.36 -20.01 -4.91
N LEU A 153 3.46 -18.72 -5.15
CA LEU A 153 4.73 -18.06 -5.43
C LEU A 153 4.92 -16.85 -4.53
N LYS A 154 6.13 -16.70 -4.00
CA LYS A 154 6.58 -15.47 -3.36
C LYS A 154 7.63 -14.80 -4.22
N THR A 155 7.42 -13.53 -4.49
CA THR A 155 8.34 -12.67 -5.23
C THR A 155 8.81 -11.54 -4.30
N SER A 156 10.12 -11.43 -4.09
CA SER A 156 10.71 -10.30 -3.37
C SER A 156 10.84 -9.10 -4.31
N ILE A 157 10.46 -7.95 -3.81
CA ILE A 157 10.68 -6.65 -4.43
C ILE A 157 11.52 -5.84 -3.45
N ASP A 158 12.80 -5.74 -3.71
CA ASP A 158 13.75 -5.01 -2.86
C ASP A 158 13.95 -3.61 -3.43
N TYR A 159 13.61 -2.61 -2.66
CA TYR A 159 13.83 -1.22 -2.98
C TYR A 159 14.95 -0.65 -2.12
N ASN A 160 16.02 -0.18 -2.75
CA ASN A 160 17.13 0.48 -2.10
C ASN A 160 17.18 1.96 -2.49
N TYR A 161 17.19 2.80 -1.45
CA TYR A 161 17.31 4.26 -1.56
C TYR A 161 18.64 4.72 -0.97
N LEU A 162 19.49 5.27 -1.81
CA LEU A 162 20.78 5.81 -1.38
C LEU A 162 21.12 7.10 -2.16
N ARG A 163 21.20 8.22 -1.45
CA ARG A 163 21.62 9.51 -2.02
C ARG A 163 20.91 9.87 -3.32
N ASN A 164 19.58 9.76 -3.35
CA ASN A 164 18.71 9.97 -4.52
C ASN A 164 18.89 8.95 -5.67
N ASN A 165 19.63 7.88 -5.45
CA ASN A 165 19.62 6.74 -6.34
C ASN A 165 18.58 5.72 -5.88
N TYR A 166 17.85 5.17 -6.83
CA TYR A 166 16.79 4.20 -6.61
C TYR A 166 17.18 2.90 -7.32
N THR A 167 17.26 1.82 -6.58
CA THR A 167 17.48 0.49 -7.14
C THR A 167 16.34 -0.41 -6.75
N VAL A 168 15.73 -1.08 -7.72
CA VAL A 168 14.69 -2.07 -7.49
C VAL A 168 15.14 -3.41 -8.04
N ILE A 169 15.08 -4.45 -7.21
CA ILE A 169 15.42 -5.82 -7.58
C ILE A 169 14.19 -6.69 -7.35
N ILE A 170 13.75 -7.38 -8.38
CA ILE A 170 12.62 -8.31 -8.33
C ILE A 170 13.14 -9.71 -8.52
N ARG A 171 12.80 -10.63 -7.61
CA ARG A 171 13.21 -12.03 -7.70
C ARG A 171 12.19 -12.97 -7.07
N SER A 172 11.99 -14.14 -7.66
CA SER A 172 11.29 -15.26 -7.02
C SER A 172 12.13 -15.79 -5.87
N ILE A 173 11.52 -16.00 -4.71
CA ILE A 173 12.21 -16.48 -3.50
C ILE A 173 11.69 -17.83 -2.99
N GLU A 174 10.40 -18.14 -3.23
CA GLU A 174 9.79 -19.37 -2.72
C GLU A 174 8.58 -19.75 -3.57
N GLY A 175 8.29 -21.04 -3.70
CA GLY A 175 7.08 -21.56 -4.30
C GLY A 175 7.35 -22.35 -5.59
N LYS A 176 6.27 -22.72 -6.29
CA LYS A 176 6.32 -23.53 -7.51
C LYS A 176 6.19 -22.65 -8.75
N SER A 177 6.98 -22.98 -9.78
CA SER A 177 6.80 -22.41 -11.13
C SER A 177 5.48 -22.83 -11.74
N GLY A 178 4.93 -22.02 -12.66
CA GLY A 178 3.68 -22.31 -13.37
C GLY A 178 2.41 -21.79 -12.68
N ILE A 179 2.53 -21.15 -11.51
CA ILE A 179 1.42 -20.47 -10.83
C ILE A 179 1.21 -19.07 -11.39
N VAL A 180 2.30 -18.37 -11.66
CA VAL A 180 2.28 -17.05 -12.30
C VAL A 180 2.56 -17.17 -13.79
N PRO A 181 2.16 -16.17 -14.61
CA PRO A 181 2.49 -16.14 -16.02
C PRO A 181 4.01 -16.22 -16.25
N ASP A 182 4.44 -16.98 -17.27
CA ASP A 182 5.86 -17.13 -17.66
C ASP A 182 6.51 -15.78 -18.01
N ARG A 183 5.70 -14.84 -18.47
CA ARG A 183 6.12 -13.46 -18.75
C ARG A 183 5.21 -12.50 -18.07
N ARG A 184 5.80 -11.52 -17.39
CA ARG A 184 5.08 -10.46 -16.68
C ARG A 184 5.73 -9.11 -16.95
N ASN A 185 4.90 -8.12 -17.19
CA ASN A 185 5.33 -6.74 -17.32
C ASN A 185 5.26 -6.04 -15.95
N TYR A 186 6.33 -5.37 -15.59
CA TYR A 186 6.39 -4.53 -14.40
C TYR A 186 6.52 -3.06 -14.80
N LYS A 187 5.56 -2.25 -14.40
CA LYS A 187 5.63 -0.79 -14.53
C LYS A 187 6.04 -0.20 -13.19
N MET A 188 7.23 0.38 -13.09
CA MET A 188 7.70 1.05 -11.88
C MET A 188 7.24 2.50 -11.86
N VAL A 189 6.59 2.91 -10.77
CA VAL A 189 6.13 4.28 -10.56
C VAL A 189 6.71 4.82 -9.25
N PHE A 190 7.72 5.67 -9.35
CA PHE A 190 8.27 6.38 -8.19
C PHE A 190 7.45 7.62 -7.92
N ARG A 191 6.79 7.65 -6.74
CA ARG A 191 5.87 8.74 -6.38
C ARG A 191 6.62 9.97 -5.88
N ASN A 192 6.14 11.16 -6.26
CA ASN A 192 6.73 12.43 -5.83
C ASN A 192 8.24 12.56 -6.09
N THR A 193 8.68 12.06 -7.25
CA THR A 193 10.07 12.20 -7.71
C THR A 193 10.12 13.08 -8.95
N LYS A 194 11.30 13.64 -9.21
CA LYS A 194 11.60 14.27 -10.51
C LYS A 194 11.89 13.19 -11.54
N GLN A 195 11.83 13.56 -12.82
CA GLN A 195 12.28 12.69 -13.89
C GLN A 195 13.74 12.27 -13.63
N ALA A 196 14.02 10.98 -13.86
CA ALA A 196 15.37 10.47 -13.70
C ALA A 196 16.29 11.01 -14.81
N ASP A 197 17.49 11.43 -14.42
CA ASP A 197 18.52 11.87 -15.38
C ASP A 197 19.10 10.67 -16.15
N ARG A 198 19.07 9.50 -15.53
CA ARG A 198 19.59 8.24 -16.10
C ARG A 198 18.77 7.05 -15.62
N PHE A 199 18.46 6.16 -16.55
CA PHE A 199 17.83 4.86 -16.28
C PHE A 199 18.69 3.72 -16.84
N THR A 200 18.85 2.65 -16.06
CA THR A 200 19.49 1.38 -16.48
C THR A 200 18.61 0.23 -16.00
N ALA A 201 18.30 -0.70 -16.90
CA ALA A 201 17.56 -1.93 -16.61
C ALA A 201 18.44 -3.14 -16.85
#